data_1eccc60439420c1fb83953051d05bfd8
#
_entry.id   1eccc60439420c1fb83953051d05bfd8
#
_cell.length_a   1.000
_cell.length_b   1.000
_cell.length_c   1.000
_cell.angle_alpha   90.00
_cell.angle_beta   90.00
_cell.angle_gamma   90.00
#
_symmetry.space_group_name_H-M   'P 1'
#
loop_
_entity.id
_entity.type
_entity.pdbx_description
1 polymer ?
#
loop_
_entity_poly.entity_id
_entity_poly.type
_entity_poly.pdbx_seq_one_letter_code
_entity_poly.pdbx_strand_id
1 'polypeptide(L)'
;MELTHIITGEAKKPLQYLSSCEAVKGKGLKGDRYYNKTGTFNKPQLDQSVREISILPYESLQECNDRLDSSLEFKELRRNLVIKNFDYEKLKNKEFQIGTAIFKIVRTAPPCRYLSKLLDEDMMKGLKYIGGYRAVVVQSGLI
;
A
#
# COMPACT_ATOMS: atom_id res chain seq x y z
N MET A 1 7.70 -7.01 13.35
CA MET A 1 7.29 -6.34 12.09
C MET A 1 8.37 -6.57 11.03
N GLU A 2 7.99 -7.06 9.88
CA GLU A 2 8.94 -7.40 8.82
C GLU A 2 8.42 -6.96 7.46
N LEU A 3 9.17 -6.13 6.74
CA LEU A 3 8.87 -5.78 5.35
C LEU A 3 9.18 -6.98 4.45
N THR A 4 8.15 -7.53 3.79
CA THR A 4 8.31 -8.71 2.94
C THR A 4 8.35 -8.38 1.44
N HIS A 5 7.59 -7.37 1.02
CA HIS A 5 7.51 -7.00 -0.40
C HIS A 5 7.46 -5.48 -0.55
N ILE A 6 8.10 -4.99 -1.60
CA ILE A 6 8.00 -3.61 -2.07
C ILE A 6 7.41 -3.68 -3.47
N ILE A 7 6.30 -2.98 -3.70
CA ILE A 7 5.53 -3.07 -4.95
C ILE A 7 5.32 -1.66 -5.50
N THR A 8 5.83 -1.42 -6.70
CA THR A 8 5.69 -0.12 -7.36
C THR A 8 5.37 -0.29 -8.84
N GLY A 9 5.00 0.78 -9.49
CA GLY A 9 4.79 0.80 -10.92
C GLY A 9 4.01 2.01 -11.38
N GLU A 10 3.89 2.15 -12.70
CA GLU A 10 3.16 3.22 -13.34
C GLU A 10 1.64 3.02 -13.22
N ALA A 11 0.90 4.12 -13.33
CA ALA A 11 -0.56 4.08 -13.29
C ALA A 11 -1.14 3.18 -14.38
N LYS A 12 -2.15 2.38 -14.02
CA LYS A 12 -2.91 1.52 -14.93
C LYS A 12 -2.07 0.46 -15.66
N LYS A 13 -0.86 0.19 -15.15
CA LYS A 13 0.02 -0.87 -15.66
C LYS A 13 0.25 -1.91 -14.57
N PRO A 14 0.65 -3.14 -14.93
CA PRO A 14 1.02 -4.15 -13.94
C PRO A 14 2.13 -3.61 -13.06
N LEU A 15 2.02 -3.86 -11.76
CA LEU A 15 3.05 -3.46 -10.80
C LEU A 15 4.14 -4.52 -10.72
N GLN A 16 5.28 -4.15 -10.14
CA GLN A 16 6.42 -5.03 -10.02
C GLN A 16 6.96 -5.06 -8.59
N TYR A 17 7.61 -6.17 -8.23
CA TYR A 17 8.31 -6.30 -6.97
C TYR A 17 9.71 -5.70 -7.08
N LEU A 18 10.13 -5.00 -6.02
CA LEU A 18 11.48 -4.44 -5.91
C LEU A 18 12.16 -5.04 -4.68
N SER A 19 13.49 -5.18 -4.75
CA SER A 19 14.30 -5.61 -3.60
C SER A 19 14.63 -4.44 -2.68
N SER A 20 14.66 -3.22 -3.22
CA SER A 20 14.89 -1.99 -2.45
C SER A 20 14.27 -0.81 -3.17
N CYS A 21 14.03 0.26 -2.43
CA CYS A 21 13.42 1.47 -2.99
C CYS A 21 13.74 2.68 -2.13
N GLU A 22 13.84 3.85 -2.76
CA GLU A 22 13.98 5.11 -2.04
C GLU A 22 12.58 5.65 -1.68
N ALA A 23 12.36 5.90 -0.39
CA ALA A 23 11.17 6.58 0.10
C ALA A 23 11.49 8.06 0.26
N VAL A 24 10.67 8.94 -0.28
CA VAL A 24 10.93 10.38 -0.31
C VAL A 24 9.84 11.14 0.43
N LYS A 25 10.25 11.93 1.40
CA LYS A 25 9.34 12.74 2.23
C LYS A 25 8.41 13.58 1.36
N GLY A 26 7.12 13.49 1.63
CA GLY A 26 6.08 14.25 0.93
C GLY A 26 5.72 13.75 -0.45
N LYS A 27 6.36 12.66 -0.92
CA LYS A 27 6.14 12.14 -2.28
C LYS A 27 5.76 10.66 -2.34
N GLY A 28 6.39 9.82 -1.53
CA GLY A 28 6.18 8.37 -1.55
C GLY A 28 7.39 7.60 -2.04
N LEU A 29 7.17 6.49 -2.74
CA LEU A 29 8.24 5.63 -3.25
C LEU A 29 8.65 6.06 -4.65
N LYS A 30 9.95 6.30 -4.85
CA LYS A 30 10.49 6.73 -6.14
C LYS A 30 10.18 5.68 -7.23
N GLY A 31 9.65 6.15 -8.35
CA GLY A 31 9.25 5.28 -9.46
C GLY A 31 7.81 4.78 -9.39
N ASP A 32 7.11 5.05 -8.31
CA ASP A 32 5.72 4.65 -8.16
C ASP A 32 4.76 5.71 -8.71
N ARG A 33 3.53 5.29 -9.06
CA ARG A 33 2.49 6.15 -9.60
C ARG A 33 2.09 7.29 -8.66
N TYR A 34 2.13 7.06 -7.35
CA TYR A 34 1.81 8.12 -6.37
C TYR A 34 2.91 9.17 -6.32
N TYR A 35 4.17 8.74 -6.37
CA TYR A 35 5.32 9.65 -6.46
C TYR A 35 5.23 10.50 -7.72
N ASN A 36 4.86 9.89 -8.84
CA ASN A 36 4.73 10.55 -10.14
C ASN A 36 3.41 11.32 -10.30
N LYS A 37 2.53 11.28 -9.31
CA LYS A 37 1.21 11.93 -9.31
C LYS A 37 0.29 11.47 -10.45
N THR A 38 0.33 10.18 -10.78
CA THR A 38 -0.47 9.58 -11.85
C THR A 38 -1.40 8.47 -11.37
N GLY A 39 -1.42 8.15 -10.08
CA GLY A 39 -2.25 7.10 -9.52
C GLY A 39 -3.75 7.44 -9.51
N THR A 40 -4.57 6.41 -9.33
CA THR A 40 -6.04 6.53 -9.28
C THR A 40 -6.52 7.55 -8.23
N PHE A 41 -5.82 7.63 -7.09
CA PHE A 41 -6.17 8.54 -6.00
C PHE A 41 -5.45 9.89 -6.08
N ASN A 42 -4.73 10.16 -7.16
CA ASN A 42 -4.04 11.44 -7.34
C ASN A 42 -4.99 12.48 -7.95
N LYS A 43 -5.92 12.97 -7.14
CA LYS A 43 -6.91 13.97 -7.54
C LYS A 43 -6.70 15.23 -6.71
N PRO A 44 -6.84 16.44 -7.30
CA PRO A 44 -6.60 17.70 -6.58
C PRO A 44 -7.40 17.86 -5.30
N GLN A 45 -8.62 17.30 -5.25
CA GLN A 45 -9.50 17.40 -4.09
C GLN A 45 -9.12 16.48 -2.93
N LEU A 46 -8.18 15.54 -3.13
CA LEU A 46 -7.75 14.61 -2.09
C LEU A 46 -6.54 15.16 -1.34
N ASP A 47 -6.47 14.86 -0.05
CA ASP A 47 -5.32 15.18 0.78
C ASP A 47 -4.08 14.45 0.25
N GLN A 48 -2.91 15.12 0.26
CA GLN A 48 -1.64 14.53 -0.17
C GLN A 48 -1.33 13.23 0.59
N SER A 49 -1.71 13.12 1.86
CA SER A 49 -1.44 11.96 2.69
C SER A 49 -2.02 10.66 2.14
N VAL A 50 -3.10 10.70 1.36
CA VAL A 50 -3.68 9.49 0.74
C VAL A 50 -2.99 9.13 -0.57
N ARG A 51 -2.01 9.92 -0.99
CA ARG A 51 -1.35 9.83 -2.29
C ARG A 51 0.15 9.54 -2.19
N GLU A 52 0.65 9.12 -1.02
CA GLU A 52 2.08 8.82 -0.86
C GLU A 52 2.35 7.32 -0.91
N ILE A 53 1.95 6.57 0.09
CA ILE A 53 2.15 5.12 0.11
C ILE A 53 0.94 4.39 0.71
N SER A 54 0.86 3.11 0.38
CA SER A 54 -0.11 2.20 0.97
C SER A 54 0.60 0.98 1.55
N ILE A 55 0.05 0.46 2.65
CA ILE A 55 0.60 -0.68 3.39
C ILE A 55 -0.47 -1.77 3.44
N LEU A 56 -0.07 -3.02 3.17
CA LEU A 56 -0.90 -4.20 3.33
C LEU A 56 -0.29 -5.12 4.38
N PRO A 57 -1.03 -5.50 5.43
CA PRO A 57 -0.56 -6.59 6.29
C PRO A 57 -0.40 -7.87 5.46
N TYR A 58 0.71 -8.56 5.66
CA TYR A 58 1.02 -9.79 4.93
C TYR A 58 -0.12 -10.80 4.99
N GLU A 59 -0.76 -10.93 6.15
CA GLU A 59 -1.82 -11.90 6.41
C GLU A 59 -3.12 -11.59 5.66
N SER A 60 -3.28 -10.36 5.17
CA SER A 60 -4.51 -9.95 4.45
C SER A 60 -4.70 -10.68 3.13
N LEU A 61 -3.62 -11.06 2.44
CA LEU A 61 -3.74 -11.75 1.15
C LEU A 61 -4.38 -13.12 1.32
N GLN A 62 -3.93 -13.90 2.29
CA GLN A 62 -4.49 -15.23 2.53
C GLN A 62 -5.98 -15.14 2.88
N GLU A 63 -6.34 -14.21 3.75
CA GLU A 63 -7.74 -14.05 4.11
C GLU A 63 -8.60 -13.57 2.94
N CYS A 64 -8.09 -12.66 2.12
CA CYS A 64 -8.77 -12.22 0.90
C CYS A 64 -9.02 -13.38 -0.04
N ASN A 65 -7.99 -14.18 -0.31
CA ASN A 65 -8.10 -15.35 -1.18
C ASN A 65 -9.08 -16.38 -0.63
N ASP A 66 -9.08 -16.60 0.69
CA ASP A 66 -10.03 -17.52 1.33
C ASP A 66 -11.46 -17.02 1.18
N ARG A 67 -11.71 -15.73 1.36
CA ARG A 67 -13.05 -15.14 1.22
C ARG A 67 -13.58 -15.24 -0.21
N LEU A 68 -12.70 -15.11 -1.21
CA LEU A 68 -13.08 -15.08 -2.62
C LEU A 68 -12.90 -16.41 -3.34
N ASP A 69 -12.34 -17.41 -2.68
CA ASP A 69 -11.89 -18.65 -3.30
C ASP A 69 -11.03 -18.35 -4.53
N SER A 70 -10.02 -17.50 -4.34
CA SER A 70 -9.16 -16.98 -5.41
C SER A 70 -7.68 -17.27 -5.12
N SER A 71 -6.82 -16.95 -6.09
CA SER A 71 -5.37 -17.17 -6.01
C SER A 71 -4.61 -15.90 -6.37
N LEU A 72 -5.03 -14.75 -5.83
CA LEU A 72 -4.39 -13.47 -6.08
C LEU A 72 -2.99 -13.39 -5.49
N GLU A 73 -2.12 -12.61 -6.12
CA GLU A 73 -0.77 -12.31 -5.65
C GLU A 73 -0.73 -10.93 -5.00
N PHE A 74 0.31 -10.65 -4.20
CA PHE A 74 0.45 -9.36 -3.51
C PHE A 74 0.42 -8.18 -4.48
N LYS A 75 1.13 -8.24 -5.61
CA LYS A 75 1.18 -7.12 -6.56
C LYS A 75 -0.19 -6.79 -7.16
N GLU A 76 -1.09 -7.78 -7.23
CA GLU A 76 -2.43 -7.59 -7.76
C GLU A 76 -3.31 -6.76 -6.82
N LEU A 77 -3.05 -6.78 -5.52
CA LEU A 77 -3.76 -5.95 -4.55
C LEU A 77 -3.31 -4.49 -4.58
N ARG A 78 -2.23 -4.18 -5.28
CA ARG A 78 -1.77 -2.83 -5.59
C ARG A 78 -1.47 -1.97 -4.36
N ARG A 79 -0.95 -2.58 -3.31
CA ARG A 79 -0.41 -1.88 -2.15
C ARG A 79 1.12 -1.84 -2.25
N ASN A 80 1.74 -0.76 -1.79
CA ASN A 80 3.17 -0.53 -1.97
C ASN A 80 4.04 -1.41 -1.08
N LEU A 81 3.70 -1.50 0.20
CA LEU A 81 4.51 -2.23 1.18
C LEU A 81 3.69 -3.34 1.80
N VAL A 82 4.24 -4.56 1.78
CA VAL A 82 3.64 -5.71 2.46
C VAL A 82 4.46 -5.98 3.70
N ILE A 83 3.82 -5.94 4.86
CA ILE A 83 4.49 -6.02 6.16
C ILE A 83 3.88 -7.15 6.99
N LYS A 84 4.73 -8.09 7.41
CA LYS A 84 4.34 -9.20 8.26
C LYS A 84 4.34 -8.77 9.73
N ASN A 85 3.37 -9.25 10.50
CA ASN A 85 3.20 -8.90 11.90
C ASN A 85 3.03 -7.39 12.11
N PHE A 86 2.26 -6.76 11.24
CA PHE A 86 1.96 -5.34 11.31
C PHE A 86 0.87 -5.10 12.36
N ASP A 87 1.20 -4.40 13.44
CA ASP A 87 0.27 -4.13 14.54
C ASP A 87 -0.19 -2.67 14.49
N TYR A 88 -1.35 -2.45 13.88
CA TYR A 88 -1.92 -1.12 13.72
C TYR A 88 -2.16 -0.43 15.07
N GLU A 89 -2.64 -1.16 16.07
CA GLU A 89 -2.96 -0.57 17.37
C GLU A 89 -1.71 -0.02 18.06
N LYS A 90 -0.56 -0.65 17.87
CA LYS A 90 0.71 -0.16 18.39
C LYS A 90 1.28 0.99 17.56
N LEU A 91 1.01 1.04 16.28
CA LEU A 91 1.66 1.99 15.36
C LEU A 91 0.81 3.23 15.03
N LYS A 92 -0.49 3.18 15.27
CA LYS A 92 -1.34 4.35 15.02
C LYS A 92 -0.88 5.53 15.88
N ASN A 93 -0.89 6.72 15.28
CA ASN A 93 -0.44 7.96 15.92
C ASN A 93 1.05 7.99 16.29
N LYS A 94 1.84 7.05 15.77
CA LYS A 94 3.27 6.99 16.02
C LYS A 94 4.05 6.91 14.71
N GLU A 95 5.29 7.40 14.75
CA GLU A 95 6.23 7.19 13.65
C GLU A 95 6.88 5.83 13.81
N PHE A 96 7.21 5.18 12.67
CA PHE A 96 7.92 3.91 12.69
C PHE A 96 8.94 3.87 11.55
N GLN A 97 10.02 3.13 11.77
CA GLN A 97 11.14 3.08 10.85
C GLN A 97 11.17 1.78 10.06
N ILE A 98 11.42 1.88 8.75
CA ILE A 98 11.75 0.74 7.89
C ILE A 98 13.01 1.15 7.13
N GLY A 99 14.07 0.33 7.21
CA GLY A 99 15.36 0.74 6.67
C GLY A 99 15.84 2.02 7.33
N THR A 100 16.15 3.04 6.53
CA THR A 100 16.50 4.38 7.03
C THR A 100 15.38 5.39 6.88
N ALA A 101 14.22 4.97 6.36
CA ALA A 101 13.06 5.85 6.21
C ALA A 101 12.13 5.77 7.42
N ILE A 102 11.40 6.85 7.70
CA ILE A 102 10.43 6.93 8.78
C ILE A 102 9.05 7.23 8.19
N PHE A 103 8.04 6.51 8.67
CA PHE A 103 6.67 6.56 8.17
C PHE A 103 5.69 6.86 9.30
N LYS A 104 4.51 7.34 8.91
CA LYS A 104 3.39 7.53 9.83
C LYS A 104 2.09 7.12 9.14
N ILE A 105 1.28 6.30 9.81
CA ILE A 105 -0.04 5.91 9.29
C ILE A 105 -0.98 7.10 9.44
N VAL A 106 -1.74 7.40 8.38
CA VAL A 106 -2.69 8.51 8.39
C VAL A 106 -4.14 8.06 8.38
N ARG A 107 -4.43 6.90 7.77
CA ARG A 107 -5.79 6.36 7.75
C ARG A 107 -5.80 4.92 7.25
N THR A 108 -6.95 4.25 7.38
CA THR A 108 -7.16 2.95 6.75
C THR A 108 -7.32 3.12 5.23
N ALA A 109 -7.02 2.06 4.48
CA ALA A 109 -7.18 2.01 3.03
C ALA A 109 -8.31 1.03 2.69
N PRO A 110 -9.56 1.51 2.58
CA PRO A 110 -10.67 0.62 2.23
C PRO A 110 -10.53 0.12 0.79
N PRO A 111 -11.15 -1.02 0.47
CA PRO A 111 -11.15 -1.52 -0.91
C PRO A 111 -11.87 -0.53 -1.84
N CYS A 112 -11.50 -0.53 -3.13
CA CYS A 112 -12.10 0.36 -4.11
C CYS A 112 -12.66 -0.43 -5.29
N ARG A 113 -13.64 0.18 -5.97
CA ARG A 113 -14.29 -0.44 -7.13
C ARG A 113 -13.33 -0.59 -8.32
N TYR A 114 -12.35 0.28 -8.44
CA TYR A 114 -11.33 0.17 -9.48
C TYR A 114 -10.61 -1.18 -9.40
N LEU A 115 -10.23 -1.60 -8.19
CA LEU A 115 -9.56 -2.88 -7.99
C LEU A 115 -10.47 -4.06 -8.33
N SER A 116 -11.75 -3.98 -7.97
CA SER A 116 -12.72 -5.01 -8.34
C SER A 116 -12.85 -5.18 -9.85
N LYS A 117 -12.91 -4.08 -10.59
CA LYS A 117 -12.95 -4.12 -12.05
C LYS A 117 -11.67 -4.70 -12.64
N LEU A 118 -10.52 -4.26 -12.13
CA LEU A 118 -9.21 -4.67 -12.64
C LEU A 118 -9.00 -6.17 -12.49
N LEU A 119 -9.41 -6.76 -11.37
CA LEU A 119 -9.16 -8.16 -11.04
C LEU A 119 -10.34 -9.09 -11.36
N ASP A 120 -11.48 -8.53 -11.78
CA ASP A 120 -12.73 -9.28 -11.98
C ASP A 120 -13.08 -10.12 -10.75
N GLU A 121 -12.98 -9.52 -9.57
CA GLU A 121 -13.26 -10.13 -8.28
C GLU A 121 -13.99 -9.13 -7.39
N ASP A 122 -14.80 -9.63 -6.44
CA ASP A 122 -15.47 -8.75 -5.47
C ASP A 122 -14.50 -8.32 -4.38
N MET A 123 -13.67 -7.33 -4.69
CA MET A 123 -12.65 -6.83 -3.76
C MET A 123 -13.26 -6.07 -2.59
N MET A 124 -14.50 -5.57 -2.72
CA MET A 124 -15.20 -4.95 -1.59
C MET A 124 -15.46 -5.98 -0.49
N LYS A 125 -15.75 -7.23 -0.87
CA LYS A 125 -15.88 -8.35 0.06
C LYS A 125 -14.51 -8.87 0.49
N GLY A 126 -13.60 -9.08 -0.46
CA GLY A 126 -12.29 -9.69 -0.21
C GLY A 126 -11.43 -8.91 0.77
N LEU A 127 -11.45 -7.59 0.68
CA LEU A 127 -10.59 -6.72 1.50
C LEU A 127 -11.35 -5.95 2.59
N LYS A 128 -12.60 -6.29 2.86
CA LYS A 128 -13.38 -5.60 3.89
C LYS A 128 -12.67 -5.70 5.26
N TYR A 129 -12.33 -4.56 5.83
CA TYR A 129 -11.63 -4.39 7.11
C TYR A 129 -10.17 -4.86 7.12
N ILE A 130 -9.66 -5.40 6.01
CA ILE A 130 -8.28 -5.90 5.93
C ILE A 130 -7.51 -5.32 4.74
N GLY A 131 -8.03 -4.26 4.12
CA GLY A 131 -7.44 -3.65 2.92
C GLY A 131 -6.16 -2.83 3.16
N GLY A 132 -5.73 -2.72 4.40
CA GLY A 132 -4.48 -2.05 4.74
C GLY A 132 -4.64 -0.60 5.15
N TYR A 133 -3.56 0.17 4.96
CA TYR A 133 -3.46 1.52 5.49
C TYR A 133 -2.80 2.46 4.49
N ARG A 134 -3.10 3.76 4.64
CA ARG A 134 -2.38 4.83 3.95
C ARG A 134 -1.39 5.43 4.91
N ALA A 135 -0.21 5.78 4.41
CA ALA A 135 0.85 6.36 5.23
C ALA A 135 1.59 7.46 4.47
N VAL A 136 2.30 8.26 5.21
CA VAL A 136 3.18 9.30 4.66
C VAL A 136 4.62 8.99 5.02
N VAL A 137 5.55 9.47 4.19
CA VAL A 137 6.97 9.42 4.48
C VAL A 137 7.33 10.66 5.29
N VAL A 138 7.72 10.46 6.55
CA VAL A 138 8.11 11.54 7.46
C VAL A 138 9.57 11.91 7.27
N GLN A 139 10.42 10.89 7.03
CA GLN A 139 11.85 11.08 6.76
C GLN A 139 12.23 10.20 5.58
N SER A 140 12.88 10.81 4.59
CA SER A 140 13.39 10.09 3.42
C SER A 140 14.45 9.07 3.81
N GLY A 141 14.51 7.97 3.08
CA GLY A 141 15.50 6.94 3.29
C GLY A 141 15.34 5.77 2.35
N LEU A 142 16.22 4.79 2.50
CA LEU A 142 16.21 3.57 1.71
C LEU A 142 15.55 2.45 2.49
N ILE A 143 14.67 1.73 1.82
CA ILE A 143 13.96 0.56 2.39
C ILE A 143 14.32 -0.70 1.65
#